data_7fce23fbc4505ff46e6277a5d884681e
#
_entry.id   7fce23fbc4505ff46e6277a5d884681e
#
_cell.length_a   1.000
_cell.length_b   1.000
_cell.length_c   1.000
_cell.angle_alpha   90.00
_cell.angle_beta   90.00
_cell.angle_gamma   90.00
#
_symmetry.space_group_name_H-M   'P 1'
#
loop_
_entity.id
_entity.type
_entity.pdbx_description
1 polymer ?
#
loop_
_entity_poly.entity_id
_entity_poly.type
_entity_poly.pdbx_seq_one_letter_code
_entity_poly.pdbx_strand_id
1 'polypeptide(L)'
;WLDFAPFVMAHAPLKMTIEEARLETRRAWEASYSPERNAAAVEAIADRPFQYRAGHLVARLFFRGIYFPQMTRRAWLRLAYDNRRVIYRLVKEAAGKWRKAAGKSADVSVEARAS
;
A
#
# COMPACT_ATOMS: atom_id res chain seq x y z
N TRP A 1 -6.64 21.20 -22.54
CA TRP A 1 -7.12 20.51 -21.30
C TRP A 1 -7.17 18.99 -21.44
N LEU A 2 -7.39 18.44 -22.66
CA LEU A 2 -7.45 17.00 -22.90
C LEU A 2 -6.09 16.31 -22.72
N ASP A 3 -4.98 17.05 -22.86
CA ASP A 3 -3.61 16.55 -22.67
C ASP A 3 -3.12 16.65 -21.19
N PHE A 4 -3.96 17.17 -20.30
CA PHE A 4 -3.64 17.33 -18.88
C PHE A 4 -4.01 16.05 -18.12
N ALA A 5 -3.30 14.98 -18.40
CA ALA A 5 -3.39 13.75 -17.60
C ALA A 5 -2.20 13.66 -16.65
N PRO A 6 -2.37 13.10 -15.44
CA PRO A 6 -1.24 12.83 -14.54
C PRO A 6 -0.15 12.05 -15.30
N PHE A 7 1.11 12.54 -15.22
CA PHE A 7 2.29 11.91 -15.88
C PHE A 7 2.35 12.00 -17.41
N VAL A 8 1.47 12.76 -18.04
CA VAL A 8 1.65 13.17 -19.44
C VAL A 8 2.32 14.55 -19.44
N MET A 9 3.46 14.67 -20.13
CA MET A 9 4.13 15.95 -20.27
C MET A 9 3.30 16.86 -21.17
N ALA A 10 2.68 17.88 -20.57
CA ALA A 10 1.86 18.86 -21.27
C ALA A 10 2.72 19.93 -22.00
N HIS A 11 4.02 20.00 -21.70
CA HIS A 11 4.97 20.93 -22.29
C HIS A 11 6.38 20.32 -22.32
N ALA A 12 7.21 20.77 -23.25
CA ALA A 12 8.59 20.33 -23.32
C ALA A 12 9.44 20.94 -22.19
N PRO A 13 10.20 20.16 -21.45
CA PRO A 13 11.15 20.68 -20.47
C PRO A 13 12.26 21.50 -21.13
N LEU A 14 12.73 22.55 -20.45
CA LEU A 14 13.78 23.45 -20.99
C LEU A 14 15.19 22.82 -21.01
N LYS A 15 15.47 21.86 -20.14
CA LYS A 15 16.82 21.34 -19.91
C LYS A 15 16.97 19.83 -20.16
N MET A 16 15.92 19.16 -20.61
CA MET A 16 15.91 17.73 -20.91
C MET A 16 14.90 17.42 -21.99
N THR A 17 15.05 16.30 -22.67
CA THR A 17 14.06 15.81 -23.61
C THR A 17 12.81 15.30 -22.90
N ILE A 18 11.69 15.20 -23.63
CA ILE A 18 10.45 14.63 -23.09
C ILE A 18 10.67 13.18 -22.61
N GLU A 19 11.46 12.41 -23.34
CA GLU A 19 11.76 11.01 -22.98
C GLU A 19 12.61 10.92 -21.72
N GLU A 20 13.61 11.77 -21.55
CA GLU A 20 14.38 11.87 -20.31
C GLU A 20 13.49 12.25 -19.13
N ALA A 21 12.62 13.25 -19.30
CA ALA A 21 11.69 13.68 -18.27
C ALA A 21 10.72 12.56 -17.88
N ARG A 22 10.19 11.80 -18.85
CA ARG A 22 9.34 10.63 -18.58
C ARG A 22 10.08 9.53 -17.83
N LEU A 23 11.33 9.26 -18.21
CA LEU A 23 12.16 8.26 -17.55
C LEU A 23 12.45 8.64 -16.11
N GLU A 24 12.85 9.90 -15.86
CA GLU A 24 13.11 10.39 -14.51
C GLU A 24 11.85 10.40 -13.63
N THR A 25 10.71 10.80 -14.18
CA THR A 25 9.42 10.71 -13.47
C THR A 25 9.12 9.27 -13.08
N ARG A 26 9.28 8.32 -14.01
CA ARG A 26 9.07 6.90 -13.71
C ARG A 26 10.01 6.39 -12.62
N ARG A 27 11.30 6.71 -12.70
CA ARG A 27 12.29 6.34 -11.67
C ARG A 27 11.95 6.90 -10.29
N ALA A 28 11.56 8.17 -10.23
CA ALA A 28 11.15 8.82 -9.00
C ALA A 28 9.94 8.11 -8.36
N TRP A 29 8.96 7.73 -9.18
CA TRP A 29 7.80 6.99 -8.71
C TRP A 29 8.13 5.57 -8.25
N GLU A 30 8.94 4.83 -9.00
CA GLU A 30 9.39 3.49 -8.63
C GLU A 30 10.16 3.52 -7.29
N ALA A 31 11.04 4.51 -7.11
CA ALA A 31 11.74 4.71 -5.86
C ALA A 31 10.81 5.05 -4.69
N SER A 32 9.83 5.95 -4.91
CA SER A 32 8.89 6.41 -3.88
C SER A 32 7.92 5.32 -3.41
N TYR A 33 7.60 4.36 -4.26
CA TYR A 33 6.69 3.25 -3.99
C TYR A 33 7.39 1.89 -3.97
N SER A 34 8.70 1.87 -3.70
CA SER A 34 9.43 0.62 -3.51
C SER A 34 8.92 -0.14 -2.27
N PRO A 35 9.11 -1.47 -2.20
CA PRO A 35 8.72 -2.26 -1.03
C PRO A 35 9.29 -1.74 0.29
N GLU A 36 10.54 -1.26 0.28
CA GLU A 36 11.22 -0.68 1.43
C GLU A 36 10.55 0.62 1.88
N ARG A 37 10.22 1.50 0.93
CA ARG A 37 9.51 2.76 1.21
C ARG A 37 8.08 2.51 1.68
N ASN A 38 7.40 1.51 1.14
CA ASN A 38 6.07 1.12 1.60
C ASN A 38 6.12 0.59 3.04
N ALA A 39 7.09 -0.25 3.36
CA ALA A 39 7.29 -0.75 4.72
C ALA A 39 7.62 0.38 5.70
N ALA A 40 8.54 1.28 5.34
CA ALA A 40 8.91 2.44 6.16
C ALA A 40 7.71 3.39 6.38
N ALA A 41 6.88 3.62 5.37
CA ALA A 41 5.70 4.46 5.50
C ALA A 41 4.65 3.88 6.46
N VAL A 42 4.47 2.55 6.47
CA VAL A 42 3.60 1.87 7.45
C VAL A 42 4.19 1.91 8.84
N GLU A 43 5.50 1.78 8.98
CA GLU A 43 6.22 1.85 10.26
C GLU A 43 6.18 3.25 10.86
N ALA A 44 6.28 4.30 10.04
CA ALA A 44 6.20 5.70 10.48
C ALA A 44 4.86 6.06 11.17
N ILE A 45 3.82 5.24 10.97
CA ILE A 45 2.52 5.38 11.62
C ILE A 45 2.19 4.15 12.49
N ALA A 46 3.21 3.50 13.07
CA ALA A 46 3.04 2.29 13.88
C ALA A 46 2.19 2.51 15.14
N ASP A 47 2.15 3.74 15.66
CA ASP A 47 1.30 4.19 16.78
C ASP A 47 -0.19 4.24 16.41
N ARG A 48 -0.53 4.27 15.13
CA ARG A 48 -1.92 4.33 14.66
C ARG A 48 -2.62 2.97 14.70
N PRO A 49 -3.96 2.95 14.86
CA PRO A 49 -4.75 1.73 14.79
C PRO A 49 -4.48 0.94 13.50
N PHE A 50 -4.64 -0.38 13.57
CA PHE A 50 -4.39 -1.30 12.44
C PHE A 50 -5.08 -0.86 11.13
N GLN A 51 -6.34 -0.40 11.20
CA GLN A 51 -7.11 0.01 10.02
C GLN A 51 -6.44 1.15 9.26
N TYR A 52 -5.85 2.12 9.97
CA TYR A 52 -5.15 3.25 9.34
C TYR A 52 -3.88 2.79 8.63
N ARG A 53 -3.11 1.89 9.26
CA ARG A 53 -1.88 1.33 8.68
C ARG A 53 -2.17 0.45 7.46
N ALA A 54 -3.20 -0.39 7.56
CA ALA A 54 -3.65 -1.21 6.44
C ALA A 54 -4.19 -0.35 5.29
N GLY A 55 -5.06 0.63 5.60
CA GLY A 55 -5.58 1.58 4.61
C GLY A 55 -4.48 2.38 3.94
N HIS A 56 -3.46 2.82 4.69
CA HIS A 56 -2.32 3.54 4.13
C HIS A 56 -1.51 2.67 3.15
N LEU A 57 -1.25 1.41 3.50
CA LEU A 57 -0.57 0.49 2.57
C LEU A 57 -1.40 0.25 1.31
N VAL A 58 -2.70 -0.03 1.47
CA VAL A 58 -3.61 -0.26 0.33
C VAL A 58 -3.63 0.97 -0.58
N ALA A 59 -3.75 2.18 -0.01
CA ALA A 59 -3.73 3.42 -0.78
C ALA A 59 -2.42 3.57 -1.57
N ARG A 60 -1.26 3.31 -0.96
CA ARG A 60 0.04 3.39 -1.65
C ARG A 60 0.14 2.39 -2.80
N LEU A 61 -0.27 1.14 -2.59
CA LEU A 61 -0.26 0.12 -3.65
C LEU A 61 -1.25 0.46 -4.78
N PHE A 62 -2.42 0.99 -4.41
CA PHE A 62 -3.45 1.39 -5.36
C PHE A 62 -3.02 2.61 -6.19
N PHE A 63 -2.45 3.65 -5.56
CA PHE A 63 -1.93 4.82 -6.28
C PHE A 63 -0.85 4.43 -7.28
N ARG A 64 0.04 3.51 -6.93
CA ARG A 64 0.98 2.97 -7.91
C ARG A 64 0.27 2.36 -9.12
N GLY A 65 -0.82 1.62 -8.89
CA GLY A 65 -1.60 1.00 -9.96
C GLY A 65 -2.37 1.99 -10.84
N ILE A 66 -2.91 3.08 -10.27
CA ILE A 66 -3.62 4.12 -11.03
C ILE A 66 -2.67 4.85 -11.97
N TYR A 67 -1.49 5.20 -11.49
CA TYR A 67 -0.54 6.00 -12.25
C TYR A 67 0.25 5.20 -13.30
N PHE A 68 0.13 3.88 -13.29
CA PHE A 68 0.64 3.00 -14.30
C PHE A 68 -0.51 2.22 -14.95
N PRO A 69 -1.30 2.84 -15.84
CA PRO A 69 -2.56 2.29 -16.36
C PRO A 69 -2.44 0.96 -17.13
N GLN A 70 -1.23 0.50 -17.38
CA GLN A 70 -0.95 -0.80 -18.02
C GLN A 70 -0.67 -1.93 -17.02
N MET A 71 -1.07 -1.78 -15.76
CA MET A 71 -0.89 -2.86 -14.78
C MET A 71 -1.79 -4.06 -15.09
N THR A 72 -1.18 -5.05 -15.68
CA THR A 72 -1.79 -6.37 -15.91
C THR A 72 -2.03 -7.10 -14.57
N ARG A 73 -2.87 -8.15 -14.57
CA ARG A 73 -3.05 -9.01 -13.39
C ARG A 73 -1.72 -9.56 -12.86
N ARG A 74 -0.77 -9.90 -13.75
CA ARG A 74 0.58 -10.37 -13.38
C ARG A 74 1.38 -9.28 -12.67
N ALA A 75 1.28 -8.04 -13.11
CA ALA A 75 1.95 -6.91 -12.46
C ALA A 75 1.39 -6.65 -11.06
N TRP A 76 0.08 -6.77 -10.85
CA TRP A 76 -0.55 -6.71 -9.53
C TRP A 76 -0.08 -7.82 -8.60
N LEU A 77 -0.02 -9.06 -9.08
CA LEU A 77 0.50 -10.20 -8.30
C LEU A 77 1.97 -9.98 -7.92
N ARG A 78 2.78 -9.49 -8.86
CA ARG A 78 4.18 -9.16 -8.59
C ARG A 78 4.29 -8.05 -7.54
N LEU A 79 3.50 -6.99 -7.64
CA LEU A 79 3.47 -5.90 -6.67
C LEU A 79 3.11 -6.42 -5.26
N ALA A 80 2.10 -7.28 -5.14
CA ALA A 80 1.72 -7.91 -3.87
C ALA A 80 2.85 -8.79 -3.34
N TYR A 81 3.48 -9.59 -4.20
CA TYR A 81 4.62 -10.43 -3.83
C TYR A 81 5.83 -9.60 -3.35
N ASP A 82 6.17 -8.53 -4.04
CA ASP A 82 7.28 -7.64 -3.67
C ASP A 82 7.03 -7.00 -2.29
N ASN A 83 5.77 -6.69 -1.97
CA ASN A 83 5.36 -6.13 -0.68
C ASN A 83 4.94 -7.19 0.37
N ARG A 84 5.14 -8.49 0.12
CA ARG A 84 4.66 -9.60 0.98
C ARG A 84 5.07 -9.50 2.44
N ARG A 85 6.25 -8.93 2.74
CA ARG A 85 6.74 -8.81 4.13
C ARG A 85 5.86 -7.88 4.96
N VAL A 86 5.55 -6.71 4.46
CA VAL A 86 4.69 -5.74 5.16
C VAL A 86 3.24 -6.23 5.20
N ILE A 87 2.74 -6.83 4.11
CA ILE A 87 1.41 -7.45 4.06
C ILE A 87 1.29 -8.56 5.11
N TYR A 88 2.24 -9.50 5.15
CA TYR A 88 2.25 -10.60 6.12
C TYR A 88 2.25 -10.09 7.57
N ARG A 89 3.05 -9.07 7.87
CA ARG A 89 3.11 -8.47 9.20
C ARG A 89 1.75 -7.92 9.64
N LEU A 90 1.07 -7.18 8.75
CA LEU A 90 -0.26 -6.64 9.01
C LEU A 90 -1.31 -7.74 9.16
N VAL A 91 -1.29 -8.76 8.30
CA VAL A 91 -2.20 -9.91 8.39
C VAL A 91 -2.00 -10.68 9.70
N LYS A 92 -0.76 -10.93 10.10
CA LYS A 92 -0.43 -11.60 11.37
C LYS A 92 -0.94 -10.80 12.58
N GLU A 93 -0.78 -9.48 12.56
CA GLU A 93 -1.32 -8.60 13.61
C GLU A 93 -2.85 -8.67 13.68
N ALA A 94 -3.53 -8.60 12.52
CA ALA A 94 -4.98 -8.74 12.45
C ALA A 94 -5.46 -10.07 13.00
N ALA A 95 -4.84 -11.17 12.59
CA ALA A 95 -5.17 -12.53 13.09
C ALA A 95 -4.94 -12.66 14.60
N GLY A 96 -3.90 -12.03 15.15
CA GLY A 96 -3.66 -12.00 16.58
C GLY A 96 -4.75 -11.26 17.37
N LYS A 97 -5.19 -10.12 16.84
CA LYS A 97 -6.30 -9.34 17.43
C LYS A 97 -7.62 -10.10 17.39
N TRP A 98 -7.91 -10.77 16.28
CA TRP A 98 -9.12 -11.58 16.11
C TRP A 98 -9.15 -12.75 17.08
N ARG A 99 -8.04 -13.48 17.28
CA ARG A 99 -7.95 -14.57 18.28
C ARG A 99 -8.20 -14.09 19.69
N LYS A 100 -7.63 -12.95 20.07
CA LYS A 100 -7.85 -12.35 21.41
C LYS A 100 -9.30 -11.93 21.60
N ALA A 101 -9.95 -11.35 20.59
CA ALA A 101 -11.35 -10.96 20.67
C ALA A 101 -12.27 -12.18 20.76
N ALA A 102 -12.02 -13.24 19.99
CA ALA A 102 -12.78 -14.49 20.04
C ALA A 102 -12.63 -15.21 21.40
N GLY A 103 -11.43 -15.25 21.99
CA GLY A 103 -11.21 -15.81 23.33
C GLY A 103 -11.98 -15.07 24.41
N LYS A 104 -11.95 -13.74 24.38
CA LYS A 104 -12.70 -12.92 25.34
C LYS A 104 -14.22 -13.11 25.25
N SER A 105 -14.74 -13.28 24.03
CA SER A 105 -16.17 -13.55 23.82
C SER A 105 -16.59 -14.93 24.34
N ALA A 106 -15.71 -15.93 24.25
CA ALA A 106 -15.96 -17.27 24.78
C ALA A 106 -16.00 -17.28 26.31
N ASP A 107 -15.07 -16.58 27.00
CA ASP A 107 -15.05 -16.48 28.45
C ASP A 107 -16.32 -15.82 29.01
N VAL A 108 -16.76 -14.71 28.41
CA VAL A 108 -18.01 -14.02 28.81
C VAL A 108 -19.24 -14.94 28.68
N SER A 109 -19.27 -15.77 27.61
CA SER A 109 -20.39 -16.70 27.42
C SER A 109 -20.39 -17.86 28.39
N VAL A 110 -19.25 -18.27 28.91
CA VAL A 110 -19.13 -19.30 29.95
C VAL A 110 -19.57 -18.76 31.31
N GLU A 111 -19.15 -17.56 31.69
CA GLU A 111 -19.59 -16.91 32.95
C GLU A 111 -21.10 -16.64 32.96
N ALA A 112 -21.68 -16.20 31.84
CA ALA A 112 -23.12 -15.97 31.73
C ALA A 112 -23.96 -17.27 31.84
N ARG A 113 -23.38 -18.44 31.59
CA ARG A 113 -24.05 -19.75 31.72
C ARG A 113 -23.87 -20.36 33.09
N ALA A 114 -22.88 -19.90 33.86
CA ALA A 114 -22.58 -20.41 35.23
C ALA A 114 -23.30 -19.63 36.36
N SER A 115 -23.91 -18.51 36.00
CA SER A 115 -24.78 -17.72 36.92
C SER A 115 -26.25 -17.98 36.66
#